data_a196ba44c4f65490923f9016458c24ee
#
_entry.id   a196ba44c4f65490923f9016458c24ee
#
_cell.length_a   1.000
_cell.length_b   1.000
_cell.length_c   1.000
_cell.angle_alpha   90.00
_cell.angle_beta   90.00
_cell.angle_gamma   90.00
#
_symmetry.space_group_name_H-M   'P 1'
#
loop_
_entity.id
_entity.type
_entity.pdbx_description
1 polymer ?
#
loop_
_entity_poly.entity_id
_entity_poly.type
_entity_poly.pdbx_seq_one_letter_code
_entity_poly.pdbx_strand_id
1 'polypeptide(L)'
;MFDASSMIYAWDNYPIEQFPGLWEWMEHQISSGLLAMPSVAFDEVDKKTPECGAWLKSVQLGIHEIDNAILREALRMKSLLGIVGDKYGAGVGENDLLIIATAFVSGTELVTDESRQNNLPTSLLKYKIPAVCSLPAVSVPCINFIEYIKRSQHVFR
;
A
#
# COMPACT_ATOMS: atom_id res chain seq x y z
N MET A 1 -2.92 -5.94 2.15
CA MET A 1 -3.33 -4.66 1.54
C MET A 1 -2.15 -4.09 0.78
N PHE A 2 -2.33 -3.73 -0.50
CA PHE A 2 -1.25 -3.19 -1.33
C PHE A 2 -1.39 -1.69 -1.50
N ASP A 3 -0.26 -0.99 -1.33
CA ASP A 3 -0.08 0.40 -1.74
C ASP A 3 0.22 0.50 -3.23
N ALA A 4 -0.03 1.67 -3.81
CA ALA A 4 0.27 1.95 -5.22
C ALA A 4 1.74 1.74 -5.56
N SER A 5 2.66 2.13 -4.68
CA SER A 5 4.10 2.00 -4.91
C SER A 5 4.53 0.54 -5.14
N SER A 6 3.99 -0.41 -4.38
CA SER A 6 4.31 -1.84 -4.56
C SER A 6 3.74 -2.42 -5.85
N MET A 7 2.53 -2.03 -6.22
CA MET A 7 1.93 -2.50 -7.46
C MET A 7 2.67 -1.95 -8.68
N ILE A 8 3.00 -0.66 -8.67
CA ILE A 8 3.79 -0.02 -9.74
C ILE A 8 5.19 -0.62 -9.79
N TYR A 9 5.82 -0.86 -8.63
CA TYR A 9 7.11 -1.53 -8.57
C TYR A 9 7.09 -2.92 -9.24
N ALA A 10 6.05 -3.72 -8.93
CA ALA A 10 5.89 -5.04 -9.53
C ALA A 10 5.74 -4.93 -11.06
N TRP A 11 4.89 -4.01 -11.52
CA TRP A 11 4.62 -3.80 -12.93
C TRP A 11 5.87 -3.38 -13.72
N ASP A 12 6.62 -2.44 -13.17
CA ASP A 12 7.80 -1.87 -13.85
C ASP A 12 9.01 -2.81 -13.85
N ASN A 13 9.15 -3.66 -12.83
CA ASN A 13 10.34 -4.49 -12.65
C ASN A 13 10.16 -5.94 -13.10
N TYR A 14 8.91 -6.41 -13.24
CA TYR A 14 8.59 -7.79 -13.63
C TYR A 14 7.59 -7.81 -14.78
N PRO A 15 8.02 -7.50 -16.03
CA PRO A 15 7.10 -7.50 -17.18
C PRO A 15 6.35 -8.84 -17.30
N ILE A 16 5.04 -8.78 -17.56
CA ILE A 16 4.16 -9.97 -17.57
C ILE A 16 4.67 -11.03 -18.54
N GLU A 17 5.12 -10.61 -19.72
CA GLU A 17 5.60 -11.51 -20.77
C GLU A 17 6.87 -12.28 -20.38
N GLN A 18 7.68 -11.71 -19.49
CA GLN A 18 8.93 -12.31 -19.00
C GLN A 18 8.74 -13.08 -17.69
N PHE A 19 7.74 -12.73 -16.92
CA PHE A 19 7.45 -13.31 -15.61
C PHE A 19 6.00 -13.84 -15.50
N PRO A 20 5.51 -14.64 -16.47
CA PRO A 20 4.11 -15.06 -16.48
C PRO A 20 3.70 -15.80 -15.20
N GLY A 21 4.53 -16.68 -14.67
CA GLY A 21 4.23 -17.41 -13.43
C GLY A 21 4.06 -16.51 -12.21
N LEU A 22 4.76 -15.37 -12.14
CA LEU A 22 4.55 -14.37 -11.09
C LEU A 22 3.16 -13.75 -11.20
N TRP A 23 2.76 -13.36 -12.41
CA TRP A 23 1.48 -12.69 -12.62
C TRP A 23 0.29 -13.63 -12.51
N GLU A 24 0.41 -14.89 -12.88
CA GLU A 24 -0.58 -15.94 -12.60
C GLU A 24 -0.76 -16.11 -11.08
N TRP A 25 0.34 -16.11 -10.32
CA TRP A 25 0.27 -16.16 -8.87
C TRP A 25 -0.36 -14.89 -8.29
N MET A 26 -0.04 -13.70 -8.78
CA MET A 26 -0.65 -12.43 -8.36
C MET A 26 -2.17 -12.45 -8.62
N GLU A 27 -2.61 -12.91 -9.79
CA GLU A 27 -4.02 -13.09 -10.11
C GLU A 27 -4.71 -14.05 -9.13
N HIS A 28 -4.04 -15.15 -8.77
CA HIS A 28 -4.54 -16.06 -7.76
C HIS A 28 -4.65 -15.42 -6.37
N GLN A 29 -3.68 -14.59 -5.97
CA GLN A 29 -3.77 -13.81 -4.71
C GLN A 29 -4.97 -12.85 -4.73
N ILE A 30 -5.23 -12.22 -5.85
CA ILE A 30 -6.37 -11.32 -6.04
C ILE A 30 -7.69 -12.11 -5.96
N SER A 31 -7.82 -13.17 -6.74
CA SER A 31 -9.05 -13.98 -6.80
C SER A 31 -9.37 -14.66 -5.47
N SER A 32 -8.36 -14.97 -4.67
CA SER A 32 -8.51 -15.53 -3.32
C SER A 32 -8.76 -14.48 -2.23
N GLY A 33 -8.79 -13.19 -2.59
CA GLY A 33 -8.97 -12.09 -1.64
C GLY A 33 -7.78 -11.81 -0.73
N LEU A 34 -6.63 -12.41 -1.01
CA LEU A 34 -5.39 -12.22 -0.24
C LEU A 34 -4.65 -10.94 -0.62
N LEU A 35 -4.87 -10.46 -1.84
CA LEU A 35 -4.37 -9.20 -2.35
C LEU A 35 -5.54 -8.29 -2.70
N ALA A 36 -5.59 -7.13 -2.07
CA ALA A 36 -6.57 -6.08 -2.31
C ALA A 36 -5.91 -4.70 -2.18
N MET A 37 -6.56 -3.66 -2.65
CA MET A 37 -6.05 -2.30 -2.58
C MET A 37 -7.10 -1.33 -2.03
N PRO A 38 -6.69 -0.30 -1.27
CA PRO A 38 -7.56 0.85 -1.02
C PRO A 38 -7.92 1.55 -2.33
N SER A 39 -9.11 2.13 -2.43
CA SER A 39 -9.56 2.84 -3.65
C SER A 39 -8.59 3.94 -4.06
N VAL A 40 -8.08 4.72 -3.10
CA VAL A 40 -7.12 5.80 -3.39
C VAL A 40 -5.78 5.29 -3.96
N ALA A 41 -5.34 4.11 -3.53
CA ALA A 41 -4.13 3.48 -4.07
C ALA A 41 -4.37 2.95 -5.49
N PHE A 42 -5.53 2.33 -5.73
CA PHE A 42 -5.91 1.89 -7.07
C PHE A 42 -6.02 3.07 -8.04
N ASP A 43 -6.65 4.16 -7.64
CA ASP A 43 -6.79 5.39 -8.46
C ASP A 43 -5.41 5.95 -8.84
N GLU A 44 -4.46 5.89 -7.93
CA GLU A 44 -3.08 6.32 -8.19
C GLU A 44 -2.40 5.42 -9.25
N VAL A 45 -2.56 4.10 -9.15
CA VAL A 45 -2.04 3.16 -10.15
C VAL A 45 -2.69 3.41 -11.50
N ASP A 46 -4.03 3.51 -11.56
CA ASP A 46 -4.77 3.72 -12.81
C ASP A 46 -4.38 5.04 -13.50
N LYS A 47 -4.05 6.06 -12.71
CA LYS A 47 -3.59 7.35 -13.22
C LYS A 47 -2.14 7.34 -13.70
N LYS A 48 -1.22 6.74 -12.94
CA LYS A 48 0.21 6.73 -13.23
C LYS A 48 0.61 5.67 -14.24
N THR A 49 -0.05 4.52 -14.20
CA THR A 49 0.25 3.34 -14.99
C THR A 49 -1.07 2.72 -15.49
N PRO A 50 -1.73 3.35 -16.49
CA PRO A 50 -3.07 2.93 -16.94
C PRO A 50 -3.14 1.46 -17.40
N GLU A 51 -2.06 0.93 -17.94
CA GLU A 51 -1.98 -0.48 -18.38
C GLU A 51 -2.05 -1.44 -17.19
N CYS A 52 -1.37 -1.11 -16.09
CA CYS A 52 -1.48 -1.85 -14.83
C CYS A 52 -2.89 -1.75 -14.26
N GLY A 53 -3.48 -0.55 -14.25
CA GLY A 53 -4.86 -0.34 -13.82
C GLY A 53 -5.86 -1.17 -14.63
N ALA A 54 -5.68 -1.25 -15.96
CA ALA A 54 -6.51 -2.07 -16.83
C ALA A 54 -6.37 -3.57 -16.52
N TRP A 55 -5.14 -4.04 -16.29
CA TRP A 55 -4.91 -5.42 -15.86
C TRP A 55 -5.59 -5.73 -14.53
N LEU A 56 -5.43 -4.89 -13.52
CA LEU A 56 -6.08 -5.04 -12.21
C LEU A 56 -7.60 -5.14 -12.31
N LYS A 57 -8.21 -4.32 -13.18
CA LYS A 57 -9.65 -4.39 -13.47
C LYS A 57 -10.03 -5.73 -14.12
N SER A 58 -9.21 -6.20 -15.07
CA SER A 58 -9.48 -7.44 -15.80
C SER A 58 -9.46 -8.68 -14.91
N VAL A 59 -8.61 -8.69 -13.88
CA VAL A 59 -8.51 -9.77 -12.89
C VAL A 59 -9.40 -9.56 -11.66
N GLN A 60 -10.28 -8.56 -11.71
CA GLN A 60 -11.28 -8.26 -10.68
C GLN A 60 -10.68 -7.98 -9.30
N LEU A 61 -9.69 -7.09 -9.25
CA LEU A 61 -9.09 -6.65 -8.00
C LEU A 61 -10.16 -6.26 -6.96
N GLY A 62 -10.02 -6.77 -5.74
CA GLY A 62 -10.81 -6.29 -4.60
C GLY A 62 -10.37 -4.88 -4.19
N ILE A 63 -11.29 -3.92 -4.28
CA ILE A 63 -11.04 -2.52 -3.94
C ILE A 63 -11.78 -2.21 -2.64
N HIS A 64 -11.06 -1.66 -1.66
CA HIS A 64 -11.62 -1.18 -0.41
C HIS A 64 -11.95 0.30 -0.53
N GLU A 65 -13.25 0.61 -0.56
CA GLU A 65 -13.73 1.99 -0.54
C GLU A 65 -13.48 2.62 0.83
N ILE A 66 -13.24 3.93 0.83
CA ILE A 66 -13.01 4.69 2.06
C ILE A 66 -14.35 4.91 2.78
N ASP A 67 -14.55 4.19 3.85
CA ASP A 67 -15.71 4.32 4.72
C ASP A 67 -15.45 5.23 5.94
N ASN A 68 -16.46 5.42 6.76
CA ASN A 68 -16.36 6.27 7.94
C ASN A 68 -15.36 5.73 8.99
N ALA A 69 -15.16 4.42 9.08
CA ALA A 69 -14.21 3.83 10.00
C ALA A 69 -12.78 4.14 9.57
N ILE A 70 -12.48 3.96 8.28
CA ILE A 70 -11.18 4.29 7.68
C ILE A 70 -10.91 5.78 7.81
N LEU A 71 -11.89 6.64 7.52
CA LEU A 71 -11.72 8.09 7.62
C LEU A 71 -11.42 8.53 9.05
N ARG A 72 -12.10 7.96 10.06
CA ARG A 72 -11.82 8.26 11.47
C ARG A 72 -10.39 7.86 11.86
N GLU A 73 -9.93 6.70 11.43
CA GLU A 73 -8.57 6.25 11.71
C GLU A 73 -7.52 7.13 11.01
N ALA A 74 -7.76 7.52 9.77
CA ALA A 74 -6.88 8.45 9.06
C ALA A 74 -6.78 9.80 9.79
N LEU A 75 -7.89 10.34 10.28
CA LEU A 75 -7.92 11.57 11.08
C LEU A 75 -7.21 11.41 12.42
N ARG A 76 -7.34 10.26 13.07
CA ARG A 76 -6.60 9.95 14.30
C ARG A 76 -5.09 9.93 14.05
N MET A 77 -4.64 9.27 13.00
CA MET A 77 -3.24 9.22 12.60
C MET A 77 -2.71 10.61 12.23
N LYS A 78 -3.51 11.40 11.51
CA LYS A 78 -3.20 12.79 11.17
C LYS A 78 -2.93 13.63 12.43
N SER A 79 -3.78 13.52 13.43
CA SER A 79 -3.62 14.20 14.73
C SER A 79 -2.38 13.69 15.48
N LEU A 80 -2.13 12.39 15.46
CA LEU A 80 -0.95 11.77 16.08
C LEU A 80 0.35 12.33 15.50
N LEU A 81 0.39 12.58 14.19
CA LEU A 81 1.54 13.15 13.51
C LEU A 81 1.67 14.67 13.65
N GLY A 82 0.69 15.33 14.24
CA GLY A 82 0.67 16.79 14.41
C GLY A 82 0.37 17.56 13.11
N ILE A 83 -0.25 16.92 12.12
CA ILE A 83 -0.66 17.56 10.88
C ILE A 83 -1.93 18.37 11.12
N VAL A 84 -1.90 19.67 10.85
CA VAL A 84 -3.03 20.59 11.02
C VAL A 84 -3.54 21.06 9.67
N GLY A 85 -4.83 20.89 9.41
CA GLY A 85 -5.44 21.26 8.12
C GLY A 85 -4.76 20.52 6.96
N ASP A 86 -4.40 21.26 5.92
CA ASP A 86 -3.70 20.71 4.75
C ASP A 86 -2.18 20.91 4.80
N LYS A 87 -1.63 21.19 5.98
CA LYS A 87 -0.20 21.44 6.19
C LYS A 87 0.57 20.13 6.34
N TYR A 88 0.56 19.32 5.30
CA TYR A 88 1.39 18.12 5.21
C TYR A 88 2.86 18.50 5.04
N GLY A 89 3.75 17.76 5.72
CA GLY A 89 5.18 17.92 5.57
C GLY A 89 5.76 17.10 4.40
N ALA A 90 7.06 16.83 4.46
CA ALA A 90 7.75 15.99 3.48
C ALA A 90 7.53 14.47 3.68
N GLY A 91 6.76 14.07 4.69
CA GLY A 91 6.38 12.69 4.98
C GLY A 91 5.11 12.27 4.25
N VAL A 92 4.24 11.55 4.99
CA VAL A 92 2.96 11.07 4.44
C VAL A 92 2.02 12.22 4.06
N GLY A 93 1.29 12.00 2.96
CA GLY A 93 0.17 12.85 2.54
C GLY A 93 -1.18 12.28 2.96
N GLU A 94 -2.25 12.92 2.50
CA GLU A 94 -3.63 12.52 2.83
C GLU A 94 -3.93 11.10 2.35
N ASN A 95 -3.60 10.78 1.09
CA ASN A 95 -3.84 9.45 0.53
C ASN A 95 -3.05 8.37 1.26
N ASP A 96 -1.81 8.65 1.66
CA ASP A 96 -0.98 7.72 2.43
C ASP A 96 -1.63 7.36 3.76
N LEU A 97 -2.20 8.36 4.46
CA LEU A 97 -2.93 8.13 5.71
C LEU A 97 -4.18 7.27 5.50
N LEU A 98 -4.92 7.48 4.40
CA LEU A 98 -6.07 6.65 4.05
C LEU A 98 -5.65 5.21 3.74
N ILE A 99 -4.52 5.02 3.07
CA ILE A 99 -3.96 3.69 2.77
C ILE A 99 -3.59 2.96 4.07
N ILE A 100 -2.85 3.61 4.96
CA ILE A 100 -2.47 3.02 6.26
C ILE A 100 -3.72 2.71 7.09
N ALA A 101 -4.67 3.64 7.13
CA ALA A 101 -5.92 3.47 7.87
C ALA A 101 -6.76 2.31 7.33
N THR A 102 -6.78 2.10 6.01
CA THR A 102 -7.46 0.95 5.40
C THR A 102 -6.84 -0.37 5.86
N ALA A 103 -5.52 -0.47 5.86
CA ALA A 103 -4.83 -1.66 6.38
C ALA A 103 -5.11 -1.87 7.87
N PHE A 104 -5.10 -0.79 8.66
CA PHE A 104 -5.40 -0.83 10.11
C PHE A 104 -6.81 -1.35 10.38
N VAL A 105 -7.82 -0.75 9.75
CA VAL A 105 -9.24 -1.14 9.95
C VAL A 105 -9.51 -2.56 9.46
N SER A 106 -8.86 -2.98 8.36
CA SER A 106 -8.98 -4.32 7.81
C SER A 106 -8.19 -5.38 8.61
N GLY A 107 -7.34 -4.96 9.55
CA GLY A 107 -6.48 -5.87 10.32
C GLY A 107 -5.48 -6.62 9.46
N THR A 108 -5.00 -6.02 8.38
CA THR A 108 -4.07 -6.63 7.43
C THR A 108 -2.72 -5.94 7.44
N GLU A 109 -1.69 -6.62 6.96
CA GLU A 109 -0.41 -5.98 6.65
C GLU A 109 -0.54 -5.04 5.45
N LEU A 110 0.34 -4.06 5.39
CA LEU A 110 0.51 -3.16 4.26
C LEU A 110 1.77 -3.51 3.48
N VAL A 111 1.62 -3.69 2.17
CA VAL A 111 2.74 -3.91 1.24
C VAL A 111 3.01 -2.60 0.53
N THR A 112 4.16 -2.00 0.79
CA THR A 112 4.59 -0.72 0.22
C THR A 112 6.07 -0.75 -0.15
N ASP A 113 6.41 -0.19 -1.30
CA ASP A 113 7.80 0.00 -1.74
C ASP A 113 8.30 1.43 -1.49
N GLU A 114 7.58 2.22 -0.70
CA GLU A 114 8.14 3.46 -0.17
C GLU A 114 9.39 3.19 0.66
N SER A 115 10.35 4.12 0.55
CA SER A 115 11.64 3.98 1.22
C SER A 115 11.52 3.91 2.74
N ARG A 116 12.14 2.90 3.33
CA ARG A 116 12.34 2.83 4.77
C ARG A 116 13.35 3.89 5.21
N GLN A 117 13.02 4.57 6.29
CA GLN A 117 13.89 5.57 6.88
C GLN A 117 14.73 4.91 7.97
N ASN A 118 15.99 4.58 7.65
CA ASN A 118 16.91 3.92 8.59
C ASN A 118 17.21 4.80 9.81
N ASN A 119 17.30 6.12 9.58
CA ASN A 119 17.39 7.13 10.63
C ASN A 119 16.08 7.92 10.65
N LEU A 120 15.28 7.71 11.68
CA LEU A 120 14.00 8.39 11.81
C LEU A 120 14.20 9.91 11.97
N PRO A 121 13.46 10.73 11.20
CA PRO A 121 13.46 12.17 11.38
C PRO A 121 13.01 12.55 12.79
N THR A 122 13.48 13.69 13.31
CA THR A 122 13.03 14.22 14.59
C THR A 122 11.55 14.61 14.55
N SER A 123 11.09 15.15 13.41
CA SER A 123 9.70 15.54 13.22
C SER A 123 8.86 14.39 12.63
N LEU A 124 7.74 14.08 13.26
CA LEU A 124 6.76 13.12 12.77
C LEU A 124 6.15 13.53 11.41
N LEU A 125 6.13 14.84 11.10
CA LEU A 125 5.68 15.36 9.82
C LEU A 125 6.54 14.90 8.62
N LYS A 126 7.72 14.36 8.89
CA LYS A 126 8.64 13.81 7.88
C LYS A 126 8.63 12.29 7.81
N TYR A 127 7.79 11.63 8.61
CA TYR A 127 7.66 10.19 8.58
C TYR A 127 6.98 9.74 7.28
N LYS A 128 7.57 8.76 6.62
CA LYS A 128 6.99 8.07 5.46
C LYS A 128 6.15 6.88 5.90
N ILE A 129 5.44 6.24 4.98
CA ILE A 129 4.51 5.14 5.28
C ILE A 129 5.13 4.09 6.22
N PRO A 130 6.33 3.51 5.95
CA PRO A 130 6.87 2.48 6.85
C PRO A 130 7.11 2.98 8.27
N ALA A 131 7.57 4.22 8.42
CA ALA A 131 7.82 4.81 9.73
C ALA A 131 6.52 5.09 10.49
N VAL A 132 5.48 5.58 9.84
CA VAL A 132 4.15 5.76 10.44
C VAL A 132 3.57 4.43 10.89
N CYS A 133 3.66 3.40 10.06
CA CYS A 133 3.18 2.05 10.39
C CYS A 133 3.88 1.48 11.65
N SER A 134 5.14 1.83 11.88
CA SER A 134 5.92 1.36 13.03
C SER A 134 5.60 2.06 14.35
N LEU A 135 4.87 3.18 14.33
CA LEU A 135 4.46 3.87 15.56
C LEU A 135 3.61 2.94 16.44
N PRO A 136 3.84 2.88 17.77
CA PRO A 136 3.07 2.01 18.65
C PRO A 136 1.56 2.23 18.59
N ALA A 137 1.13 3.48 18.38
CA ALA A 137 -0.29 3.85 18.26
C ALA A 137 -0.90 3.51 16.88
N VAL A 138 -0.10 3.08 15.92
CA VAL A 138 -0.53 2.63 14.57
C VAL A 138 -0.35 1.12 14.44
N SER A 139 0.86 0.62 14.63
CA SER A 139 1.19 -0.82 14.63
C SER A 139 0.62 -1.61 13.45
N VAL A 140 0.76 -1.09 12.24
CA VAL A 140 0.41 -1.79 11.01
C VAL A 140 1.65 -2.54 10.52
N PRO A 141 1.64 -3.87 10.42
CA PRO A 141 2.74 -4.60 9.82
C PRO A 141 2.99 -4.12 8.38
N CYS A 142 4.23 -3.81 8.06
CA CYS A 142 4.59 -3.18 6.79
C CYS A 142 5.77 -3.92 6.16
N ILE A 143 5.59 -4.40 4.94
CA ILE A 143 6.60 -5.09 4.15
C ILE A 143 6.67 -4.50 2.74
N ASN A 144 7.74 -4.80 2.01
CA ASN A 144 7.84 -4.45 0.59
C ASN A 144 7.45 -5.63 -0.31
N PHE A 145 7.39 -5.39 -1.62
CA PHE A 145 6.99 -6.40 -2.60
C PHE A 145 7.93 -7.62 -2.60
N ILE A 146 9.22 -7.41 -2.49
CA ILE A 146 10.20 -8.51 -2.45
C ILE A 146 10.01 -9.37 -1.20
N GLU A 147 9.76 -8.76 -0.06
CA GLU A 147 9.46 -9.48 1.19
C GLU A 147 8.14 -10.27 1.06
N TYR A 148 7.13 -9.69 0.40
CA TYR A 148 5.86 -10.36 0.12
C TYR A 148 6.08 -11.64 -0.72
N ILE A 149 6.86 -11.55 -1.80
CA ILE A 149 7.23 -12.70 -2.63
C ILE A 149 7.99 -13.74 -1.79
N LYS A 150 9.05 -13.33 -1.10
CA LYS A 150 9.92 -14.25 -0.33
C LYS A 150 9.13 -14.99 0.75
N ARG A 151 8.20 -14.33 1.39
CA ARG A 151 7.37 -14.93 2.44
C ARG A 151 6.43 -16.00 1.87
N SER A 152 5.95 -15.85 0.65
CA SER A 152 5.07 -16.83 0.01
C SER A 152 5.75 -18.20 -0.20
N GLN A 153 7.08 -18.21 -0.34
CA GLN A 153 7.87 -19.38 -0.72
C GLN A 153 7.40 -20.02 -2.03
N HIS A 154 6.61 -19.30 -2.82
CA HIS A 154 6.10 -19.78 -4.10
C HIS A 154 7.21 -19.88 -5.13
N VAL A 155 7.20 -20.95 -5.92
CA VAL A 155 8.15 -21.16 -7.03
C VAL A 155 7.45 -20.78 -8.33
N PHE A 156 7.86 -19.67 -8.90
CA PHE A 156 7.35 -19.21 -10.20
C PHE A 156 8.02 -20.00 -11.33
N ARG A 157 7.21 -20.73 -12.11
CA ARG A 157 7.69 -21.60 -13.21
C ARG A 157 7.02 -21.23 -14.51
#